data_f37d52ca6fddff76d5aa401d432b1e7c
#
_entry.id   f37d52ca6fddff76d5aa401d432b1e7c
#
_cell.length_a   1.000
_cell.length_b   1.000
_cell.length_c   1.000
_cell.angle_alpha   90.00
_cell.angle_beta   90.00
_cell.angle_gamma   90.00
#
_symmetry.space_group_name_H-M   'P 1'
#
loop_
_entity.id
_entity.type
_entity.pdbx_description
1 polymer ?
#
loop_
_entity_poly.entity_id
_entity_poly.type
_entity_poly.pdbx_seq_one_letter_code
_entity_poly.pdbx_strand_id
1 'polypeptide(L)'
;MNQERFAGAAVATPLTPDLGIDHACLVTHITQLLERGIDLLTLFGTTGEGASFSRTERNEAIRRCREAGISTDQLGSGVFALSSVHAGDDARAAFDNGCGHVLLAPPCYFKSLDDEGLYRWFSEAIESAGA
;
A
#
# COMPACT_ATOMS: atom_id res chain seq x y z
N MET A 1 8.92 22.49 -20.58
CA MET A 1 8.89 21.17 -19.91
C MET A 1 7.45 20.91 -19.48
N ASN A 2 6.74 20.03 -20.18
CA ASN A 2 5.44 19.57 -19.69
C ASN A 2 5.71 18.72 -18.43
N GLN A 3 5.38 19.25 -17.27
CA GLN A 3 5.25 18.42 -16.07
C GLN A 3 4.02 17.54 -16.29
N GLU A 4 4.22 16.26 -16.55
CA GLU A 4 3.15 15.29 -16.47
C GLU A 4 2.58 15.36 -15.05
N ARG A 5 1.29 15.67 -14.95
CA ARG A 5 0.60 15.75 -13.67
C ARG A 5 0.09 14.37 -13.36
N PHE A 6 0.56 13.82 -12.25
CA PHE A 6 0.08 12.56 -11.70
C PHE A 6 -1.03 12.80 -10.68
N ALA A 7 -2.11 12.06 -10.80
CA ALA A 7 -3.19 12.05 -9.81
C ALA A 7 -3.18 10.68 -9.08
N GLY A 8 -2.84 10.70 -7.80
CA GLY A 8 -2.88 9.52 -6.94
C GLY A 8 -4.10 9.50 -6.02
N ALA A 9 -4.67 8.34 -5.77
CA ALA A 9 -5.76 8.15 -4.82
C ALA A 9 -5.37 7.20 -3.68
N ALA A 10 -5.64 7.63 -2.44
CA ALA A 10 -5.68 6.74 -1.28
C ALA A 10 -7.03 6.03 -1.28
N VAL A 11 -7.02 4.72 -1.47
CA VAL A 11 -8.22 3.92 -1.70
C VAL A 11 -8.83 3.47 -0.37
N ALA A 12 -10.14 3.67 -0.19
CA ALA A 12 -10.88 3.08 0.91
C ALA A 12 -11.04 1.57 0.68
N THR A 13 -10.99 0.79 1.75
CA THR A 13 -11.15 -0.67 1.69
C THR A 13 -12.61 -1.04 2.00
N PRO A 14 -13.40 -1.48 1.01
CA PRO A 14 -14.76 -1.94 1.26
C PRO A 14 -14.76 -3.26 2.04
N LEU A 15 -15.70 -3.38 2.97
CA LEU A 15 -15.81 -4.52 3.86
C LEU A 15 -17.13 -5.26 3.63
N THR A 16 -17.09 -6.57 3.81
CA THR A 16 -18.26 -7.42 3.98
C THR A 16 -18.90 -7.24 5.38
N PRO A 17 -20.14 -7.69 5.61
CA PRO A 17 -20.79 -7.57 6.92
C PRO A 17 -20.04 -8.23 8.09
N ASP A 18 -19.20 -9.24 7.81
CA ASP A 18 -18.32 -9.93 8.77
C ASP A 18 -16.92 -9.31 8.88
N LEU A 19 -16.75 -8.08 8.36
CA LEU A 19 -15.53 -7.28 8.41
C LEU A 19 -14.35 -7.81 7.59
N GLY A 20 -14.57 -8.77 6.71
CA GLY A 20 -13.59 -9.17 5.70
C GLY A 20 -13.51 -8.15 4.55
N ILE A 21 -12.46 -8.22 3.76
CA ILE A 21 -12.33 -7.36 2.57
C ILE A 21 -13.32 -7.82 1.49
N ASP A 22 -14.17 -6.92 1.03
CA ASP A 22 -15.01 -7.17 -0.16
C ASP A 22 -14.18 -6.95 -1.43
N HIS A 23 -13.54 -8.02 -1.89
CA HIS A 23 -12.65 -7.97 -3.05
C HIS A 23 -13.36 -7.55 -4.34
N ALA A 24 -14.61 -7.96 -4.54
CA ALA A 24 -15.35 -7.60 -5.75
C ALA A 24 -15.70 -6.10 -5.76
N CYS A 25 -16.15 -5.58 -4.63
CA CYS A 25 -16.40 -4.16 -4.46
C CYS A 25 -15.12 -3.34 -4.58
N LEU A 26 -14.01 -3.82 -4.00
CA LEU A 26 -12.69 -3.16 -4.10
C LEU A 26 -12.25 -3.04 -5.57
N VAL A 27 -12.27 -4.14 -6.32
CA VAL A 27 -11.90 -4.14 -7.76
C VAL A 27 -12.78 -3.18 -8.55
N THR A 28 -14.08 -3.20 -8.32
CA THR A 28 -15.00 -2.27 -8.99
C THR A 28 -14.68 -0.82 -8.67
N HIS A 29 -14.42 -0.52 -7.40
CA HIS A 29 -14.09 0.84 -6.94
C HIS A 29 -12.80 1.36 -7.59
N ILE A 30 -11.72 0.58 -7.57
CA ILE A 30 -10.44 1.00 -8.16
C ILE A 30 -10.53 1.14 -9.69
N THR A 31 -11.27 0.27 -10.37
CA THR A 31 -11.50 0.38 -11.82
C THR A 31 -12.19 1.70 -12.14
N GLN A 32 -13.23 2.08 -11.41
CA GLN A 32 -13.89 3.36 -11.58
C GLN A 32 -12.99 4.57 -11.33
N LEU A 33 -12.06 4.48 -10.38
CA LEU A 33 -11.09 5.56 -10.13
C LEU A 33 -10.15 5.74 -11.32
N LEU A 34 -9.62 4.64 -11.87
CA LEU A 34 -8.76 4.68 -13.06
C LEU A 34 -9.50 5.23 -14.28
N GLU A 35 -10.76 4.81 -14.53
CA GLU A 35 -11.60 5.33 -15.60
C GLU A 35 -11.87 6.84 -15.48
N ARG A 36 -11.82 7.38 -14.27
CA ARG A 36 -11.96 8.82 -14.00
C ARG A 36 -10.66 9.61 -14.03
N GLY A 37 -9.56 8.98 -14.45
CA GLY A 37 -8.28 9.63 -14.66
C GLY A 37 -7.36 9.66 -13.43
N ILE A 38 -7.55 8.75 -12.48
CA ILE A 38 -6.54 8.50 -11.44
C ILE A 38 -5.44 7.65 -12.04
N ASP A 39 -4.19 8.05 -11.83
CA ASP A 39 -3.01 7.37 -12.37
C ASP A 39 -2.44 6.32 -11.40
N LEU A 40 -2.46 6.62 -10.11
CA LEU A 40 -1.90 5.78 -9.05
C LEU A 40 -2.93 5.48 -7.96
N LEU A 41 -2.99 4.23 -7.54
CA LEU A 41 -3.85 3.74 -6.48
C LEU A 41 -2.99 3.26 -5.32
N THR A 42 -3.18 3.78 -4.12
CA THR A 42 -2.53 3.28 -2.91
C THR A 42 -3.57 2.61 -2.02
N LEU A 43 -3.55 1.28 -2.01
CA LEU A 43 -4.34 0.45 -1.10
C LEU A 43 -3.73 0.48 0.30
N PHE A 44 -4.54 0.23 1.31
CA PHE A 44 -4.05 0.00 2.68
C PHE A 44 -3.21 1.14 3.26
N GLY A 45 -3.41 2.37 2.79
CA GLY A 45 -2.96 3.57 3.49
C GLY A 45 -3.83 3.85 4.72
N THR A 46 -3.69 5.02 5.32
CA THR A 46 -4.56 5.45 6.44
C THR A 46 -6.04 5.43 6.05
N THR A 47 -6.38 5.95 4.87
CA THR A 47 -7.75 5.94 4.32
C THR A 47 -8.27 4.52 4.11
N GLY A 48 -7.42 3.61 3.70
CA GLY A 48 -7.74 2.20 3.49
C GLY A 48 -7.64 1.34 4.74
N GLU A 49 -7.42 1.93 5.90
CA GLU A 49 -7.32 1.25 7.21
C GLU A 49 -6.32 0.08 7.20
N GLY A 50 -5.19 0.24 6.51
CA GLY A 50 -4.24 -0.83 6.24
C GLY A 50 -3.67 -1.50 7.49
N ALA A 51 -3.55 -0.77 8.60
CA ALA A 51 -3.09 -1.32 9.86
C ALA A 51 -4.08 -2.30 10.51
N SER A 52 -5.35 -2.33 10.06
CA SER A 52 -6.39 -3.23 10.55
C SER A 52 -6.40 -4.60 9.88
N PHE A 53 -5.62 -4.78 8.80
CA PHE A 53 -5.57 -6.02 8.03
C PHE A 53 -4.23 -6.72 8.20
N SER A 54 -4.27 -8.04 8.28
CA SER A 54 -3.07 -8.88 8.25
C SER A 54 -2.35 -8.78 6.90
N ARG A 55 -1.06 -9.16 6.87
CA ARG A 55 -0.29 -9.27 5.62
C ARG A 55 -1.00 -10.19 4.61
N THR A 56 -1.55 -11.31 5.07
CA THR A 56 -2.23 -12.27 4.21
C THR A 56 -3.45 -11.66 3.51
N GLU A 57 -4.30 -10.93 4.26
CA GLU A 57 -5.47 -10.24 3.70
C GLU A 57 -5.07 -9.17 2.69
N ARG A 58 -4.05 -8.36 3.01
CA ARG A 58 -3.55 -7.35 2.07
C ARG A 58 -3.00 -7.96 0.79
N ASN A 59 -2.19 -9.02 0.91
CA ASN A 59 -1.61 -9.70 -0.25
C ASN A 59 -2.69 -10.36 -1.13
N GLU A 60 -3.72 -10.96 -0.52
CA GLU A 60 -4.86 -11.51 -1.28
C GLU A 60 -5.56 -10.42 -2.08
N ALA A 61 -5.86 -9.27 -1.46
CA ALA A 61 -6.50 -8.16 -2.14
C ALA A 61 -5.65 -7.61 -3.30
N ILE A 62 -4.34 -7.48 -3.11
CA ILE A 62 -3.41 -7.06 -4.18
C ILE A 62 -3.47 -8.05 -5.35
N ARG A 63 -3.40 -9.36 -5.07
CA ARG A 63 -3.50 -10.39 -6.12
C ARG A 63 -4.83 -10.31 -6.88
N ARG A 64 -5.95 -10.11 -6.17
CA ARG A 64 -7.27 -9.94 -6.81
C ARG A 64 -7.32 -8.73 -7.74
N CYS A 65 -6.71 -7.62 -7.34
CA CYS A 65 -6.59 -6.46 -8.21
C CYS A 65 -5.75 -6.76 -9.47
N ARG A 66 -4.64 -7.49 -9.31
CA ARG A 66 -3.79 -7.91 -10.44
C ARG A 66 -4.52 -8.88 -11.38
N GLU A 67 -5.23 -9.87 -10.84
CA GLU A 67 -6.05 -10.81 -11.61
C GLU A 67 -7.15 -10.10 -12.42
N ALA A 68 -7.69 -9.00 -11.89
CA ALA A 68 -8.65 -8.15 -12.57
C ALA A 68 -8.04 -7.24 -13.66
N GLY A 69 -6.72 -7.28 -13.86
CA GLY A 69 -6.03 -6.54 -14.93
C GLY A 69 -5.49 -5.17 -14.54
N ILE A 70 -5.53 -4.78 -13.25
CA ILE A 70 -4.91 -3.53 -12.79
C ILE A 70 -3.40 -3.66 -12.95
N SER A 71 -2.75 -2.69 -13.61
CA SER A 71 -1.32 -2.78 -13.90
C SER A 71 -0.47 -2.59 -12.63
N THR A 72 0.72 -3.18 -12.63
CA THR A 72 1.69 -3.03 -11.54
C THR A 72 2.01 -1.56 -11.29
N ASP A 73 2.22 -0.78 -12.35
CA ASP A 73 2.61 0.64 -12.25
C ASP A 73 1.52 1.51 -11.62
N GLN A 74 0.25 1.08 -11.70
CA GLN A 74 -0.88 1.79 -11.14
C GLN A 74 -1.20 1.39 -9.71
N LEU A 75 -0.67 0.27 -9.21
CA LEU A 75 -1.05 -0.33 -7.94
C LEU A 75 0.06 -0.22 -6.89
N GLY A 76 -0.28 0.32 -5.74
CA GLY A 76 0.59 0.41 -4.59
C GLY A 76 -0.10 0.02 -3.29
N SER A 77 0.70 -0.18 -2.24
CA SER A 77 0.24 -0.53 -0.90
C SER A 77 0.85 0.34 0.18
N GLY A 78 0.05 0.71 1.16
CA GLY A 78 0.53 1.25 2.42
C GLY A 78 1.20 0.16 3.25
N VAL A 79 2.29 0.53 3.92
CA VAL A 79 3.05 -0.31 4.85
C VAL A 79 3.16 0.40 6.18
N PHE A 80 2.62 -0.25 7.22
CA PHE A 80 2.61 0.23 8.59
C PHE A 80 3.22 -0.83 9.49
N ALA A 81 4.43 -0.60 9.98
CA ALA A 81 5.10 -1.51 10.89
C ALA A 81 5.92 -0.73 11.93
N LEU A 82 6.16 -1.32 13.08
CA LEU A 82 6.95 -0.67 14.13
C LEU A 82 8.45 -0.94 13.94
N SER A 83 8.83 -2.12 13.49
CA SER A 83 10.23 -2.44 13.18
C SER A 83 10.54 -2.27 11.70
N SER A 84 11.77 -1.84 11.40
CA SER A 84 12.29 -1.72 10.04
C SER A 84 12.27 -3.05 9.28
N VAL A 85 12.57 -4.16 9.99
CA VAL A 85 12.54 -5.52 9.41
C VAL A 85 11.13 -5.88 8.94
N HIS A 86 10.12 -5.71 9.79
CA HIS A 86 8.73 -6.01 9.40
C HIS A 86 8.24 -5.07 8.29
N ALA A 87 8.66 -3.80 8.32
CA ALA A 87 8.34 -2.85 7.25
C ALA A 87 8.93 -3.30 5.91
N GLY A 88 10.18 -3.72 5.89
CA GLY A 88 10.83 -4.26 4.71
C GLY A 88 10.18 -5.54 4.21
N ASP A 89 9.83 -6.46 5.10
CA ASP A 89 9.14 -7.71 4.76
C ASP A 89 7.74 -7.46 4.17
N ASP A 90 6.98 -6.51 4.74
CA ASP A 90 5.66 -6.13 4.22
C ASP A 90 5.77 -5.44 2.86
N ALA A 91 6.76 -4.57 2.67
CA ALA A 91 7.03 -3.92 1.40
C ALA A 91 7.41 -4.93 0.32
N ARG A 92 8.33 -5.85 0.62
CA ARG A 92 8.72 -6.94 -0.28
C ARG A 92 7.52 -7.80 -0.66
N ALA A 93 6.69 -8.19 0.31
CA ALA A 93 5.49 -8.96 0.06
C ALA A 93 4.50 -8.22 -0.85
N ALA A 94 4.35 -6.90 -0.73
CA ALA A 94 3.53 -6.10 -1.63
C ALA A 94 4.06 -6.12 -3.06
N PHE A 95 5.38 -5.96 -3.27
CA PHE A 95 6.01 -6.06 -4.58
C PHE A 95 5.86 -7.47 -5.18
N ASP A 96 6.11 -8.52 -4.41
CA ASP A 96 6.00 -9.92 -4.86
C ASP A 96 4.56 -10.27 -5.28
N ASN A 97 3.54 -9.59 -4.72
CA ASN A 97 2.14 -9.76 -5.10
C ASN A 97 1.67 -8.80 -6.21
N GLY A 98 2.55 -7.93 -6.70
CA GLY A 98 2.33 -7.16 -7.92
C GLY A 98 2.09 -5.66 -7.74
N CYS A 99 2.40 -5.08 -6.59
CA CYS A 99 2.50 -3.63 -6.45
C CYS A 99 3.75 -3.10 -7.15
N GLY A 100 3.65 -1.94 -7.80
CA GLY A 100 4.78 -1.22 -8.37
C GLY A 100 5.39 -0.18 -7.41
N HIS A 101 4.66 0.15 -6.34
CA HIS A 101 5.13 1.10 -5.33
C HIS A 101 4.56 0.79 -3.95
N VAL A 102 5.22 1.31 -2.92
CA VAL A 102 4.72 1.27 -1.54
C VAL A 102 4.75 2.66 -0.90
N LEU A 103 3.76 2.94 -0.07
CA LEU A 103 3.72 4.09 0.81
C LEU A 103 4.19 3.64 2.20
N LEU A 104 5.45 3.90 2.52
CA LEU A 104 6.04 3.51 3.80
C LEU A 104 5.77 4.59 4.86
N ALA A 105 5.00 4.24 5.89
CA ALA A 105 4.73 5.13 7.02
C ALA A 105 5.80 4.97 8.10
N PRO A 106 6.15 6.06 8.82
CA PRO A 106 7.06 5.97 9.95
C PRO A 106 6.44 5.14 11.10
N PRO A 107 7.26 4.59 12.02
CA PRO A 107 6.75 3.87 13.18
C PRO A 107 5.94 4.81 14.08
N CYS A 108 4.64 4.58 14.21
CA CYS A 108 3.70 5.52 14.82
C CYS A 108 3.57 5.38 16.34
N TYR A 109 3.99 4.25 16.90
CA TYR A 109 3.84 3.96 18.34
C TYR A 109 4.86 4.70 19.19
N PHE A 110 6.10 4.78 18.75
CA PHE A 110 7.18 5.42 19.48
C PHE A 110 7.10 6.94 19.33
N LYS A 111 7.15 7.64 20.47
CA LYS A 111 7.12 9.11 20.50
C LYS A 111 8.54 9.66 20.54
N SER A 112 8.70 10.88 20.06
CA SER A 112 9.95 11.64 20.17
C SER A 112 11.18 10.93 19.57
N LEU A 113 10.99 10.29 18.41
CA LEU A 113 12.11 9.77 17.63
C LEU A 113 12.94 10.93 17.09
N ASP A 114 14.26 10.80 17.15
CA ASP A 114 15.16 11.74 16.50
C ASP A 114 15.28 11.49 14.98
N ASP A 115 15.78 12.50 14.27
CA ASP A 115 15.88 12.42 12.80
C ASP A 115 16.85 11.32 12.35
N GLU A 116 17.93 11.09 13.08
CA GLU A 116 18.90 10.04 12.78
C GLU A 116 18.30 8.65 12.97
N GLY A 117 17.49 8.45 14.02
CA GLY A 117 16.77 7.21 14.26
C GLY A 117 15.75 6.92 13.17
N LEU A 118 14.99 7.94 12.75
CA LEU A 118 14.05 7.83 11.63
C LEU A 118 14.77 7.52 10.31
N TYR A 119 15.87 8.23 10.03
CA TYR A 119 16.66 7.99 8.82
C TYR A 119 17.15 6.55 8.74
N ARG A 120 17.72 6.04 9.83
CA ARG A 120 18.17 4.64 9.91
C ARG A 120 17.02 3.66 9.72
N TRP A 121 15.91 3.90 10.38
CA TRP A 121 14.71 3.03 10.27
C TRP A 121 14.23 2.93 8.82
N PHE A 122 14.10 4.08 8.11
CA PHE A 122 13.70 4.08 6.70
C PHE A 122 14.73 3.42 5.79
N SER A 123 16.02 3.71 5.99
CA SER A 123 17.10 3.10 5.20
C SER A 123 17.10 1.58 5.32
N GLU A 124 17.02 1.05 6.54
CA GLU A 124 16.95 -0.40 6.78
C GLU A 124 15.70 -1.04 6.17
N ALA A 125 14.54 -0.37 6.28
CA ALA A 125 13.30 -0.88 5.69
C ALA A 125 13.37 -0.93 4.16
N ILE A 126 13.91 0.11 3.51
CA ILE A 126 14.08 0.18 2.06
C ILE A 126 15.09 -0.88 1.57
N GLU A 127 16.24 -0.98 2.21
CA GLU A 127 17.24 -2.00 1.90
C GLU A 127 16.68 -3.42 2.07
N SER A 128 15.94 -3.66 3.14
CA SER A 128 15.29 -4.94 3.40
C SER A 128 14.20 -5.27 2.38
N ALA A 129 13.49 -4.27 1.88
CA ALA A 129 12.50 -4.46 0.81
C ALA A 129 13.12 -4.87 -0.53
N GLY A 130 14.40 -4.58 -0.74
CA GLY A 130 15.10 -4.80 -2.00
C GLY A 130 14.76 -3.75 -3.07
N ALA A 131 14.38 -2.56 -2.63
CA ALA A 131 14.01 -1.42 -3.48
C ALA A 131 15.21 -0.49 -3.74
#